data_e10a7f2b5c9b19f6cd78f4f923e326a2
#
_entry.id   e10a7f2b5c9b19f6cd78f4f923e326a2
#
_cell.length_a   1.000
_cell.length_b   1.000
_cell.length_c   1.000
_cell.angle_alpha   90.00
_cell.angle_beta   90.00
_cell.angle_gamma   90.00
#
_symmetry.space_group_name_H-M   'P 1'
#
loop_
_entity.id
_entity.type
_entity.pdbx_description
1 polymer ?
#
loop_
_entity_poly.entity_id
_entity_poly.type
_entity_poly.pdbx_seq_one_letter_code
_entity_poly.pdbx_strand_id
1 'polypeptide(L)'
;MKYNTQNKSKMKANFKLSIFFASLILFFSACSSDDENPSVTAPVISDFEYGAGSEHSTDRVAYKGSDIHLEAAITAEAVVKSISVDIHSDDVTPAEGEVEWHFEQSYTDATYLVKNPTFHEHIDVPSDIPAGEYHIVLTVTDEMGNSTETEAHLQILDVIAVSDFSMDESVVRGEDFHVEFQISAIHGIHELMVDVHAHGLTVGEGEVEWDGEFNYGEKYHEATEAEFHEHIDVPVSAPVGEYHIKFTITDEEGNTFDYEAHIDVVAP
;
A
#
# COMPACT_ATOMS: atom_id res chain seq x y z
N MET A 1 -17.29 -0.96 -60.35
CA MET A 1 -16.33 -1.95 -60.89
C MET A 1 -15.13 -2.01 -59.97
N LYS A 2 -14.79 -3.21 -59.54
CA LYS A 2 -13.66 -3.71 -58.76
C LYS A 2 -13.74 -3.67 -57.25
N TYR A 3 -14.04 -4.85 -56.75
CA TYR A 3 -13.77 -5.45 -55.45
C TYR A 3 -12.35 -5.20 -54.96
N ASN A 4 -12.17 -5.01 -53.65
CA ASN A 4 -10.98 -5.55 -53.03
C ASN A 4 -11.21 -6.07 -51.63
N THR A 5 -10.74 -7.21 -51.44
CA THR A 5 -10.76 -8.30 -50.51
C THR A 5 -10.33 -7.92 -49.09
N GLN A 6 -11.06 -8.49 -48.14
CA GLN A 6 -10.71 -8.59 -46.72
C GLN A 6 -9.44 -9.42 -46.53
N ASN A 7 -8.52 -8.92 -45.73
CA ASN A 7 -7.40 -9.68 -45.21
C ASN A 7 -7.63 -10.03 -43.74
N LYS A 8 -8.09 -11.26 -43.51
CA LYS A 8 -8.22 -11.84 -42.16
C LYS A 8 -6.83 -12.25 -41.68
N SER A 9 -6.23 -11.47 -40.80
CA SER A 9 -5.05 -11.89 -40.02
C SER A 9 -5.48 -12.94 -39.00
N LYS A 10 -4.99 -14.17 -39.19
CA LYS A 10 -5.13 -15.28 -38.25
C LYS A 10 -4.15 -15.05 -37.08
N MET A 11 -4.68 -14.74 -35.91
CA MET A 11 -3.93 -14.79 -34.65
C MET A 11 -3.58 -16.24 -34.35
N LYS A 12 -2.31 -16.58 -34.41
CA LYS A 12 -1.79 -17.86 -33.92
C LYS A 12 -1.65 -17.78 -32.41
N ALA A 13 -2.51 -18.52 -31.70
CA ALA A 13 -2.35 -18.77 -30.28
C ALA A 13 -1.10 -19.65 -30.07
N ASN A 14 -0.06 -19.09 -29.47
CA ASN A 14 1.07 -19.87 -28.99
C ASN A 14 0.72 -20.48 -27.63
N PHE A 15 0.35 -21.74 -27.67
CA PHE A 15 0.19 -22.58 -26.48
C PHE A 15 1.58 -22.86 -25.90
N LYS A 16 1.97 -22.16 -24.85
CA LYS A 16 3.17 -22.51 -24.09
C LYS A 16 2.84 -23.67 -23.17
N LEU A 17 3.35 -24.83 -23.56
CA LEU A 17 3.32 -26.07 -22.81
C LEU A 17 4.21 -25.91 -21.56
N SER A 18 3.58 -25.71 -20.39
CA SER A 18 4.28 -25.75 -19.12
C SER A 18 4.70 -27.20 -18.84
N ILE A 19 5.99 -27.44 -18.84
CA ILE A 19 6.58 -28.72 -18.46
C ILE A 19 6.58 -28.78 -16.94
N PHE A 20 5.68 -29.55 -16.39
CA PHE A 20 5.67 -29.96 -14.99
C PHE A 20 6.91 -30.85 -14.73
N PHE A 21 7.90 -30.31 -14.04
CA PHE A 21 9.02 -31.13 -13.53
C PHE A 21 8.52 -31.89 -12.31
N ALA A 22 8.07 -33.11 -12.55
CA ALA A 22 7.83 -34.08 -11.47
C ALA A 22 9.23 -34.48 -10.91
N SER A 23 9.60 -33.91 -9.78
CA SER A 23 10.81 -34.31 -9.03
C SER A 23 10.56 -35.70 -8.46
N LEU A 24 11.19 -36.71 -9.09
CA LEU A 24 11.24 -38.09 -8.62
C LEU A 24 12.17 -38.17 -7.43
N ILE A 25 11.61 -38.18 -6.22
CA ILE A 25 12.34 -38.42 -5.00
C ILE A 25 12.75 -39.90 -4.94
N LEU A 26 14.03 -40.19 -5.20
CA LEU A 26 14.65 -41.49 -4.99
C LEU A 26 14.91 -41.67 -3.48
N PHE A 27 14.03 -42.46 -2.85
CA PHE A 27 14.32 -42.97 -1.51
C PHE A 27 15.51 -43.95 -1.58
N PHE A 28 16.66 -43.52 -1.16
CA PHE A 28 17.75 -44.45 -0.79
C PHE A 28 17.47 -45.00 0.61
N SER A 29 16.91 -46.20 0.68
CA SER A 29 16.90 -46.98 1.89
C SER A 29 18.35 -47.43 2.18
N ALA A 30 19.06 -46.65 2.98
CA ALA A 30 20.26 -47.12 3.62
C ALA A 30 19.90 -47.72 4.98
N CYS A 31 19.76 -49.02 5.04
CA CYS A 31 19.86 -49.77 6.31
C CYS A 31 21.29 -49.67 6.81
N SER A 32 21.51 -49.08 7.97
CA SER A 32 22.57 -49.52 8.88
C SER A 32 22.44 -48.95 10.28
N SER A 33 22.45 -49.85 11.24
CA SER A 33 22.78 -49.72 12.66
C SER A 33 21.87 -48.83 13.53
N ASP A 34 21.27 -49.53 14.49
CA ASP A 34 20.62 -49.05 15.70
C ASP A 34 21.53 -48.14 16.54
N ASP A 35 21.57 -46.85 16.20
CA ASP A 35 21.77 -45.79 17.16
C ASP A 35 20.43 -45.01 17.17
N GLU A 36 19.54 -45.41 18.10
CA GLU A 36 18.35 -44.64 18.43
C GLU A 36 18.79 -43.30 19.06
N ASN A 37 19.33 -42.42 18.24
CA ASN A 37 19.37 -41.01 18.59
C ASN A 37 17.93 -40.52 18.38
N PRO A 38 17.18 -40.12 19.44
CA PRO A 38 15.83 -39.63 19.25
C PRO A 38 15.85 -38.49 18.22
N SER A 39 15.19 -38.70 17.09
CA SER A 39 15.10 -37.64 16.07
C SER A 39 14.29 -36.53 16.67
N VAL A 40 14.95 -35.41 17.00
CA VAL A 40 14.31 -34.18 17.47
C VAL A 40 13.48 -33.64 16.30
N THR A 41 12.21 -33.37 16.57
CA THR A 41 11.30 -32.80 15.55
C THR A 41 11.61 -31.34 15.27
N ALA A 42 11.29 -30.87 14.07
CA ALA A 42 11.41 -29.47 13.73
C ALA A 42 10.50 -28.60 14.62
N PRO A 43 10.85 -27.34 14.87
CA PRO A 43 10.01 -26.41 15.58
C PRO A 43 8.62 -26.30 14.93
N VAL A 44 7.61 -25.95 15.73
CA VAL A 44 6.25 -25.66 15.26
C VAL A 44 5.95 -24.20 15.57
N ILE A 45 5.50 -23.46 14.56
CA ILE A 45 5.01 -22.09 14.66
C ILE A 45 3.49 -22.15 14.73
N SER A 46 2.89 -21.48 15.72
CA SER A 46 1.45 -21.37 15.88
C SER A 46 1.06 -19.96 16.33
N ASP A 47 -0.23 -19.65 16.23
CA ASP A 47 -0.79 -18.37 16.65
C ASP A 47 0.01 -17.18 16.07
N PHE A 48 0.32 -17.23 14.76
CA PHE A 48 1.03 -16.17 14.08
C PHE A 48 0.06 -15.02 13.81
N GLU A 49 0.24 -13.93 14.57
CA GLU A 49 -0.54 -12.71 14.53
C GLU A 49 0.31 -11.56 14.02
N TYR A 50 -0.28 -10.68 13.19
CA TYR A 50 0.39 -9.52 12.61
C TYR A 50 -0.62 -8.47 12.14
N GLY A 51 -0.17 -7.20 12.15
CA GLY A 51 -0.96 -6.04 11.77
C GLY A 51 -0.31 -4.74 12.22
N ALA A 52 -1.09 -3.65 12.31
CA ALA A 52 -0.60 -2.35 12.75
C ALA A 52 -0.06 -2.42 14.19
N GLY A 53 1.16 -1.89 14.39
CA GLY A 53 1.91 -2.06 15.62
C GLY A 53 1.38 -1.30 16.81
N SER A 54 0.87 -0.08 16.60
CA SER A 54 0.45 0.82 17.67
C SER A 54 -0.66 0.26 18.59
N GLU A 55 -1.51 -0.63 18.05
CA GLU A 55 -2.62 -1.25 18.78
C GLU A 55 -2.47 -2.77 18.92
N HIS A 56 -1.32 -3.34 18.53
CA HIS A 56 -1.12 -4.79 18.42
C HIS A 56 -2.24 -5.44 17.62
N SER A 57 -2.57 -4.83 16.48
CA SER A 57 -3.64 -5.30 15.62
C SER A 57 -3.30 -6.66 14.99
N THR A 58 -4.31 -7.44 14.74
CA THR A 58 -4.23 -8.74 14.05
C THR A 58 -5.00 -8.74 12.73
N ASP A 59 -5.31 -7.54 12.22
CA ASP A 59 -6.14 -7.33 11.03
C ASP A 59 -5.39 -7.52 9.71
N ARG A 60 -4.07 -7.77 9.76
CA ARG A 60 -3.20 -7.97 8.59
C ARG A 60 -3.01 -6.72 7.76
N VAL A 61 -3.15 -5.56 8.36
CA VAL A 61 -2.94 -4.26 7.74
C VAL A 61 -1.81 -3.53 8.47
N ALA A 62 -1.00 -2.80 7.75
CA ALA A 62 -0.05 -1.83 8.28
C ALA A 62 -0.08 -0.56 7.43
N TYR A 63 0.58 0.49 7.88
CA TYR A 63 0.58 1.77 7.20
C TYR A 63 2.01 2.27 6.95
N LYS A 64 2.22 2.95 5.84
CA LYS A 64 3.48 3.63 5.55
C LYS A 64 3.87 4.57 6.69
N GLY A 65 5.15 4.58 7.06
CA GLY A 65 5.65 5.46 8.13
C GLY A 65 5.30 5.01 9.56
N SER A 66 4.58 3.88 9.73
CA SER A 66 4.25 3.30 11.03
C SER A 66 5.08 2.05 11.32
N ASP A 67 4.58 1.12 12.12
CA ASP A 67 5.23 -0.16 12.39
C ASP A 67 4.28 -1.34 12.23
N ILE A 68 4.86 -2.53 12.04
CA ILE A 68 4.17 -3.81 12.03
C ILE A 68 4.42 -4.51 13.37
N HIS A 69 3.35 -4.96 14.02
CA HIS A 69 3.43 -5.91 15.12
C HIS A 69 3.45 -7.34 14.59
N LEU A 70 4.38 -8.16 15.06
CA LEU A 70 4.47 -9.59 14.78
C LEU A 70 4.50 -10.36 16.10
N GLU A 71 3.62 -11.35 16.27
CA GLU A 71 3.64 -12.26 17.40
C GLU A 71 3.43 -13.71 16.94
N ALA A 72 4.19 -14.66 17.50
CA ALA A 72 4.01 -16.08 17.25
C ALA A 72 4.39 -16.94 18.46
N ALA A 73 3.64 -18.00 18.72
CA ALA A 73 4.00 -19.03 19.68
C ALA A 73 4.87 -20.09 18.98
N ILE A 74 6.03 -20.41 19.56
CA ILE A 74 6.95 -21.42 19.04
C ILE A 74 7.02 -22.58 20.00
N THR A 75 6.84 -23.80 19.49
CA THR A 75 7.05 -25.05 20.24
C THR A 75 8.21 -25.81 19.63
N ALA A 76 9.27 -26.05 20.41
CA ALA A 76 10.48 -26.73 19.94
C ALA A 76 11.03 -27.76 20.97
N GLU A 77 11.38 -28.97 20.52
CA GLU A 77 12.00 -29.99 21.33
C GLU A 77 13.47 -29.66 21.66
N ALA A 78 14.19 -29.03 20.74
CA ALA A 78 15.51 -28.45 20.94
C ALA A 78 15.45 -26.96 21.23
N VAL A 79 16.53 -26.35 21.69
CA VAL A 79 16.65 -24.91 21.86
C VAL A 79 16.59 -24.22 20.48
N VAL A 80 15.84 -23.15 20.38
CA VAL A 80 15.82 -22.31 19.16
C VAL A 80 17.19 -21.66 18.99
N LYS A 81 17.73 -21.71 17.79
CA LYS A 81 19.01 -21.12 17.41
C LYS A 81 18.85 -19.74 16.77
N SER A 82 17.82 -19.57 15.97
CA SER A 82 17.49 -18.30 15.34
C SER A 82 16.03 -18.25 14.91
N ILE A 83 15.47 -17.05 14.92
CA ILE A 83 14.21 -16.73 14.27
C ILE A 83 14.55 -15.69 13.23
N SER A 84 14.07 -15.82 11.98
CA SER A 84 14.25 -14.82 10.94
C SER A 84 12.92 -14.39 10.37
N VAL A 85 12.83 -13.11 10.05
CA VAL A 85 11.71 -12.50 9.36
C VAL A 85 12.22 -11.95 8.04
N ASP A 86 11.52 -12.26 6.97
CA ASP A 86 11.68 -11.66 5.64
C ASP A 86 10.34 -11.04 5.23
N ILE A 87 10.37 -9.77 4.81
CA ILE A 87 9.19 -9.07 4.30
C ILE A 87 9.53 -8.49 2.93
N HIS A 88 8.77 -8.87 1.92
CA HIS A 88 8.99 -8.42 0.54
C HIS A 88 7.68 -8.40 -0.25
N SER A 89 7.69 -7.76 -1.40
CA SER A 89 6.59 -7.83 -2.38
C SER A 89 7.12 -8.24 -3.74
N ASP A 90 6.38 -9.12 -4.43
CA ASP A 90 6.71 -9.58 -5.79
C ASP A 90 5.99 -8.75 -6.87
N ASP A 91 4.86 -8.14 -6.53
CA ASP A 91 3.91 -7.56 -7.49
C ASP A 91 3.74 -6.04 -7.37
N VAL A 92 4.31 -5.40 -6.33
CA VAL A 92 4.19 -3.95 -6.13
C VAL A 92 5.31 -3.21 -6.84
N THR A 93 4.94 -2.22 -7.65
CA THR A 93 5.90 -1.40 -8.41
C THR A 93 5.95 0.00 -7.78
N PRO A 94 7.13 0.50 -7.37
CA PRO A 94 7.28 1.84 -6.84
C PRO A 94 6.84 2.92 -7.83
N ALA A 95 6.10 3.92 -7.34
CA ALA A 95 5.78 5.15 -8.05
C ALA A 95 6.94 6.14 -8.01
N GLU A 96 6.76 7.32 -8.62
CA GLU A 96 7.77 8.38 -8.56
C GLU A 96 7.99 8.85 -7.12
N GLY A 97 9.22 8.72 -6.63
CA GLY A 97 9.59 9.08 -5.26
C GLY A 97 9.54 7.92 -4.27
N GLU A 98 9.01 6.77 -4.66
CA GLU A 98 9.01 5.57 -3.84
C GLU A 98 10.20 4.66 -4.14
N VAL A 99 10.54 3.80 -3.18
CA VAL A 99 11.61 2.81 -3.30
C VAL A 99 11.08 1.41 -3.01
N GLU A 100 11.64 0.41 -3.67
CA GLU A 100 11.35 -0.99 -3.36
C GLU A 100 11.79 -1.30 -1.91
N TRP A 101 10.92 -1.98 -1.16
CA TRP A 101 11.20 -2.35 0.21
C TRP A 101 11.33 -3.87 0.37
N HIS A 102 12.45 -4.26 0.96
CA HIS A 102 12.73 -5.61 1.41
C HIS A 102 13.36 -5.53 2.79
N PHE A 103 12.74 -6.17 3.76
CA PHE A 103 13.23 -6.29 5.12
C PHE A 103 13.65 -7.72 5.40
N GLU A 104 14.86 -7.94 5.85
CA GLU A 104 15.36 -9.24 6.29
C GLU A 104 16.12 -9.08 7.61
N GLN A 105 15.68 -9.79 8.66
CA GLN A 105 16.34 -9.75 9.94
C GLN A 105 16.32 -11.12 10.62
N SER A 106 17.47 -11.47 11.25
CA SER A 106 17.59 -12.65 12.11
C SER A 106 17.71 -12.22 13.57
N TYR A 107 16.87 -12.81 14.41
CA TYR A 107 16.79 -12.58 15.84
C TYR A 107 17.52 -13.69 16.57
N THR A 108 18.58 -13.32 17.31
CA THR A 108 19.44 -14.21 18.06
C THR A 108 19.63 -13.76 19.52
N ASP A 109 18.67 -13.00 20.02
CA ASP A 109 18.65 -12.55 21.41
C ASP A 109 18.37 -13.70 22.36
N ALA A 110 18.95 -13.63 23.57
CA ALA A 110 18.82 -14.70 24.56
C ALA A 110 17.36 -15.00 24.95
N THR A 111 16.45 -14.07 24.75
CA THR A 111 15.01 -14.22 24.97
C THR A 111 14.42 -15.27 24.04
N TYR A 112 14.94 -15.37 22.82
CA TYR A 112 14.48 -16.30 21.78
C TYR A 112 15.27 -17.61 21.73
N LEU A 113 16.53 -17.60 22.23
CA LEU A 113 17.40 -18.77 22.24
C LEU A 113 17.07 -19.75 23.41
N VAL A 114 15.80 -20.10 23.49
CA VAL A 114 15.26 -21.01 24.52
C VAL A 114 14.36 -22.06 23.86
N LYS A 115 13.87 -23.03 24.63
CA LYS A 115 12.77 -23.88 24.21
C LYS A 115 11.45 -23.12 24.33
N ASN A 116 10.60 -23.25 23.33
CA ASN A 116 9.25 -22.68 23.32
C ASN A 116 9.21 -21.15 23.61
N PRO A 117 9.95 -20.31 22.88
CA PRO A 117 9.84 -18.86 23.03
C PRO A 117 8.49 -18.37 22.45
N THR A 118 8.05 -17.23 22.94
CA THR A 118 7.11 -16.39 22.23
C THR A 118 7.92 -15.37 21.42
N PHE A 119 7.75 -15.33 20.11
CA PHE A 119 8.33 -14.30 19.25
C PHE A 119 7.41 -13.10 19.29
N HIS A 120 7.96 -11.90 19.54
CA HIS A 120 7.21 -10.66 19.56
C HIS A 120 8.15 -9.53 19.18
N GLU A 121 7.89 -8.90 18.04
CA GLU A 121 8.70 -7.81 17.49
C GLU A 121 7.83 -6.75 16.83
N HIS A 122 8.37 -5.53 16.79
CA HIS A 122 7.85 -4.42 16.02
C HIS A 122 8.84 -4.06 14.93
N ILE A 123 8.36 -3.91 13.70
CA ILE A 123 9.18 -3.62 12.52
C ILE A 123 8.71 -2.33 11.89
N ASP A 124 9.60 -1.33 11.81
CA ASP A 124 9.29 -0.04 11.19
C ASP A 124 8.99 -0.20 9.69
N VAL A 125 7.91 0.40 9.22
CA VAL A 125 7.53 0.50 7.81
C VAL A 125 7.99 1.84 7.27
N PRO A 126 8.87 1.89 6.26
CA PRO A 126 9.27 3.17 5.67
C PRO A 126 8.08 3.91 5.05
N SER A 127 8.12 5.24 5.06
CA SER A 127 7.06 6.08 4.47
C SER A 127 7.14 6.20 2.94
N ASP A 128 8.31 5.91 2.37
CA ASP A 128 8.63 6.07 0.94
C ASP A 128 8.58 4.76 0.15
N ILE A 129 7.82 3.78 0.60
CA ILE A 129 7.60 2.51 -0.09
C ILE A 129 6.22 2.50 -0.76
N PRO A 130 6.01 1.66 -1.79
CA PRO A 130 4.70 1.52 -2.39
C PRO A 130 3.69 0.84 -1.45
N ALA A 131 2.45 1.32 -1.45
CA ALA A 131 1.33 0.61 -0.85
C ALA A 131 1.00 -0.66 -1.65
N GLY A 132 0.53 -1.71 -0.98
CA GLY A 132 0.18 -2.97 -1.64
C GLY A 132 0.33 -4.20 -0.75
N GLU A 133 0.26 -5.38 -1.36
CA GLU A 133 0.41 -6.66 -0.66
C GLU A 133 1.90 -7.02 -0.51
N TYR A 134 2.28 -7.38 0.70
CA TYR A 134 3.60 -7.86 1.08
C TYR A 134 3.50 -9.25 1.69
N HIS A 135 4.51 -10.08 1.42
CA HIS A 135 4.69 -11.39 2.02
C HIS A 135 5.53 -11.26 3.29
N ILE A 136 5.12 -11.92 4.36
CA ILE A 136 5.91 -12.06 5.58
C ILE A 136 6.28 -13.53 5.69
N VAL A 137 7.57 -13.83 5.73
CA VAL A 137 8.09 -15.19 5.93
C VAL A 137 8.77 -15.24 7.29
N LEU A 138 8.20 -16.02 8.22
CA LEU A 138 8.77 -16.28 9.53
C LEU A 138 9.41 -17.66 9.55
N THR A 139 10.73 -17.74 9.76
CA THR A 139 11.48 -18.98 9.80
C THR A 139 12.08 -19.19 11.19
N VAL A 140 11.89 -20.37 11.76
CA VAL A 140 12.46 -20.78 13.05
C VAL A 140 13.41 -21.96 12.84
N THR A 141 14.65 -21.81 13.29
CA THR A 141 15.69 -22.87 13.23
C THR A 141 16.15 -23.24 14.64
N ASP A 142 16.23 -24.53 14.95
CA ASP A 142 16.75 -25.03 16.21
C ASP A 142 18.27 -25.31 16.19
N GLU A 143 18.86 -25.63 17.34
CA GLU A 143 20.30 -25.99 17.47
C GLU A 143 20.65 -27.28 16.76
N MET A 144 19.69 -28.14 16.47
CA MET A 144 19.90 -29.39 15.72
C MET A 144 19.91 -29.16 14.20
N GLY A 145 19.53 -27.96 13.77
CA GLY A 145 19.45 -27.54 12.35
C GLY A 145 18.13 -27.87 11.69
N ASN A 146 17.10 -28.27 12.46
CA ASN A 146 15.76 -28.40 11.92
C ASN A 146 15.14 -27.02 11.78
N SER A 147 14.40 -26.79 10.70
CA SER A 147 13.79 -25.50 10.39
C SER A 147 12.32 -25.65 10.01
N THR A 148 11.52 -24.68 10.39
CA THR A 148 10.14 -24.54 9.98
C THR A 148 9.89 -23.11 9.54
N GLU A 149 9.09 -22.94 8.51
CA GLU A 149 8.73 -21.68 7.90
C GLU A 149 7.21 -21.54 7.86
N THR A 150 6.72 -20.34 8.06
CA THR A 150 5.32 -19.96 7.80
C THR A 150 5.29 -18.66 7.00
N GLU A 151 4.39 -18.61 6.04
CA GLU A 151 4.18 -17.45 5.15
C GLU A 151 2.84 -16.81 5.46
N ALA A 152 2.78 -15.49 5.33
CA ALA A 152 1.61 -14.67 5.59
C ALA A 152 1.56 -13.48 4.64
N HIS A 153 0.38 -12.88 4.47
CA HIS A 153 0.15 -11.73 3.60
C HIS A 153 -0.27 -10.52 4.44
N LEU A 154 0.42 -9.41 4.25
CA LEU A 154 0.17 -8.13 4.90
C LEU A 154 -0.19 -7.10 3.84
N GLN A 155 -1.28 -6.35 4.07
CA GLN A 155 -1.63 -5.20 3.25
C GLN A 155 -1.00 -3.94 3.85
N ILE A 156 -0.09 -3.28 3.11
CA ILE A 156 0.43 -1.96 3.48
C ILE A 156 -0.38 -0.89 2.75
N LEU A 157 -0.89 0.08 3.50
CA LEU A 157 -1.73 1.17 3.01
C LEU A 157 -1.06 2.53 3.20
N ASP A 158 -1.50 3.50 2.40
CA ASP A 158 -1.19 4.90 2.64
C ASP A 158 -1.92 5.39 3.91
N VAL A 159 -1.32 6.34 4.63
CA VAL A 159 -1.92 6.94 5.83
C VAL A 159 -3.05 7.90 5.49
N ILE A 160 -3.03 8.48 4.28
CA ILE A 160 -4.11 9.27 3.70
C ILE A 160 -4.45 8.67 2.34
N ALA A 161 -5.72 8.39 2.10
CA ALA A 161 -6.22 7.90 0.81
C ALA A 161 -7.47 8.66 0.36
N VAL A 162 -7.60 8.84 -0.95
CA VAL A 162 -8.78 9.43 -1.61
C VAL A 162 -9.38 8.40 -2.56
N SER A 163 -10.68 8.25 -2.53
CA SER A 163 -11.43 7.37 -3.42
C SER A 163 -12.71 8.03 -3.95
N ASP A 164 -13.32 7.41 -4.93
CA ASP A 164 -14.61 7.83 -5.51
C ASP A 164 -14.63 9.30 -5.97
N PHE A 165 -13.50 9.80 -6.50
CA PHE A 165 -13.38 11.17 -6.97
C PHE A 165 -14.33 11.44 -8.16
N SER A 166 -15.13 12.50 -8.03
CA SER A 166 -16.02 13.01 -9.04
C SER A 166 -15.99 14.54 -9.03
N MET A 167 -15.88 15.15 -10.19
CA MET A 167 -15.88 16.61 -10.37
C MET A 167 -16.47 16.95 -11.74
N ASP A 168 -17.12 18.11 -11.84
CA ASP A 168 -17.57 18.64 -13.14
C ASP A 168 -16.37 18.87 -14.07
N GLU A 169 -16.49 18.48 -15.34
CA GLU A 169 -15.44 18.71 -16.35
C GLU A 169 -15.39 20.16 -16.83
N SER A 170 -16.52 20.88 -16.72
CA SER A 170 -16.62 22.28 -17.14
C SER A 170 -17.68 23.05 -16.34
N VAL A 171 -17.49 24.35 -16.21
CA VAL A 171 -18.38 25.24 -15.50
C VAL A 171 -18.58 26.55 -16.28
N VAL A 172 -19.76 27.11 -16.26
CA VAL A 172 -20.01 28.44 -16.82
C VAL A 172 -19.48 29.51 -15.87
N ARG A 173 -18.70 30.44 -16.38
CA ARG A 173 -18.18 31.57 -15.62
C ARG A 173 -19.28 32.29 -14.84
N GLY A 174 -19.12 32.45 -13.53
CA GLY A 174 -20.08 33.03 -12.61
C GLY A 174 -21.07 32.05 -12.01
N GLU A 175 -20.96 30.77 -12.32
CA GLU A 175 -21.63 29.65 -11.65
C GLU A 175 -20.66 28.90 -10.75
N ASP A 176 -21.12 27.89 -10.05
CA ASP A 176 -20.31 26.99 -9.22
C ASP A 176 -20.13 25.64 -9.90
N PHE A 177 -19.04 24.92 -9.57
CA PHE A 177 -18.84 23.54 -9.95
C PHE A 177 -18.84 22.62 -8.72
N HIS A 178 -19.31 21.42 -8.94
CA HIS A 178 -19.39 20.39 -7.93
C HIS A 178 -18.13 19.52 -7.90
N VAL A 179 -17.68 19.19 -6.70
CA VAL A 179 -16.61 18.20 -6.47
C VAL A 179 -16.93 17.35 -5.24
N GLU A 180 -16.72 16.04 -5.38
CA GLU A 180 -17.00 15.04 -4.36
C GLU A 180 -15.95 13.95 -4.37
N PHE A 181 -15.51 13.50 -3.19
CA PHE A 181 -14.65 12.33 -2.99
C PHE A 181 -14.66 11.84 -1.53
N GLN A 182 -14.27 10.59 -1.32
CA GLN A 182 -14.10 10.01 0.01
C GLN A 182 -12.65 10.15 0.46
N ILE A 183 -12.46 10.46 1.74
CA ILE A 183 -11.16 10.59 2.39
C ILE A 183 -11.07 9.56 3.51
N SER A 184 -9.96 8.84 3.59
CA SER A 184 -9.53 8.08 4.76
C SER A 184 -8.19 8.64 5.23
N ALA A 185 -8.10 9.05 6.50
CA ALA A 185 -6.88 9.60 7.11
C ALA A 185 -6.75 9.02 8.53
N ILE A 186 -5.87 8.02 8.70
CA ILE A 186 -5.82 7.24 9.96
C ILE A 186 -5.48 8.07 11.20
N HIS A 187 -4.73 9.16 11.02
CA HIS A 187 -4.35 10.08 12.11
C HIS A 187 -5.32 11.26 12.27
N GLY A 188 -6.41 11.27 11.49
CA GLY A 188 -7.35 12.40 11.44
C GLY A 188 -6.87 13.53 10.53
N ILE A 189 -7.81 14.23 9.92
CA ILE A 189 -7.53 15.36 9.02
C ILE A 189 -7.19 16.59 9.88
N HIS A 190 -6.02 17.19 9.67
CA HIS A 190 -5.63 18.46 10.23
C HIS A 190 -6.04 19.62 9.31
N GLU A 191 -5.76 19.52 8.02
CA GLU A 191 -6.04 20.55 7.03
C GLU A 191 -6.50 19.94 5.71
N LEU A 192 -7.41 20.62 5.02
CA LEU A 192 -7.80 20.34 3.66
C LEU A 192 -7.85 21.66 2.87
N MET A 193 -6.92 21.79 1.92
CA MET A 193 -6.79 22.97 1.06
C MET A 193 -7.20 22.63 -0.37
N VAL A 194 -7.85 23.57 -1.03
CA VAL A 194 -8.12 23.51 -2.47
C VAL A 194 -7.56 24.78 -3.11
N ASP A 195 -6.57 24.61 -3.97
CA ASP A 195 -5.95 25.67 -4.75
C ASP A 195 -6.45 25.61 -6.19
N VAL A 196 -6.90 26.73 -6.73
CA VAL A 196 -7.35 26.87 -8.11
C VAL A 196 -6.52 27.94 -8.79
N HIS A 197 -5.85 27.62 -9.89
CA HIS A 197 -5.11 28.60 -10.66
C HIS A 197 -5.18 28.35 -12.17
N ALA A 198 -5.03 29.43 -12.94
CA ALA A 198 -5.05 29.36 -14.39
C ALA A 198 -3.69 28.91 -14.96
N HIS A 199 -3.71 28.01 -15.94
CA HIS A 199 -2.52 27.63 -16.70
C HIS A 199 -2.32 28.51 -17.95
N GLY A 200 -1.62 29.65 -17.77
CA GLY A 200 -1.17 30.48 -18.88
C GLY A 200 -2.29 31.15 -19.68
N LEU A 201 -3.45 31.40 -19.08
CA LEU A 201 -4.56 32.07 -19.69
C LEU A 201 -4.24 33.55 -19.92
N THR A 202 -4.78 34.11 -21.03
CA THR A 202 -4.68 35.53 -21.30
C THR A 202 -5.87 36.22 -20.68
N VAL A 203 -5.62 37.16 -19.77
CA VAL A 203 -6.67 38.01 -19.16
C VAL A 203 -7.16 39.03 -20.17
N GLY A 204 -8.45 38.98 -20.50
CA GLY A 204 -9.10 39.89 -21.41
C GLY A 204 -9.54 41.21 -20.76
N GLU A 205 -10.14 42.10 -21.55
CA GLU A 205 -10.68 43.36 -21.01
C GLU A 205 -11.87 43.13 -20.09
N GLY A 206 -11.74 43.54 -18.83
CA GLY A 206 -12.76 43.35 -17.79
C GLY A 206 -12.67 41.98 -17.06
N GLU A 207 -11.71 41.15 -17.42
CA GLU A 207 -11.43 39.92 -16.71
C GLU A 207 -10.35 40.18 -15.63
N VAL A 208 -10.34 39.31 -14.62
CA VAL A 208 -9.36 39.29 -13.52
C VAL A 208 -8.87 37.86 -13.36
N GLU A 209 -7.57 37.69 -13.33
CA GLU A 209 -6.97 36.38 -13.03
C GLU A 209 -7.62 35.80 -11.76
N TRP A 210 -8.00 34.54 -11.81
CA TRP A 210 -8.60 33.85 -10.69
C TRP A 210 -7.61 32.83 -10.12
N ASP A 211 -7.09 33.20 -8.96
CA ASP A 211 -6.34 32.33 -8.07
C ASP A 211 -7.21 32.14 -6.82
N GLY A 212 -7.80 30.96 -6.67
CA GLY A 212 -8.67 30.60 -5.55
C GLY A 212 -7.90 29.74 -4.54
N GLU A 213 -8.00 30.10 -3.28
CA GLU A 213 -7.47 29.30 -2.16
C GLU A 213 -8.62 29.09 -1.17
N PHE A 214 -8.98 27.83 -0.92
CA PHE A 214 -10.10 27.46 -0.05
C PHE A 214 -9.60 26.51 1.03
N ASN A 215 -9.83 26.87 2.29
CA ASN A 215 -9.47 26.04 3.45
C ASN A 215 -10.72 25.42 4.07
N TYR A 216 -10.77 24.10 4.08
CA TYR A 216 -11.86 23.33 4.67
C TYR A 216 -11.44 22.62 5.97
N GLY A 217 -10.25 22.89 6.51
CA GLY A 217 -9.70 22.24 7.68
C GLY A 217 -10.65 22.22 8.87
N GLU A 218 -11.29 23.38 9.21
CA GLU A 218 -12.23 23.42 10.34
C GLU A 218 -13.44 22.47 10.18
N LYS A 219 -13.87 22.19 8.93
CA LYS A 219 -15.03 21.32 8.66
C LYS A 219 -14.72 19.84 8.88
N TYR A 220 -13.48 19.43 8.63
CA TYR A 220 -13.07 18.04 8.61
C TYR A 220 -12.05 17.69 9.71
N HIS A 221 -11.72 18.62 10.60
CA HIS A 221 -10.71 18.47 11.65
C HIS A 221 -10.93 17.21 12.50
N GLU A 222 -9.86 16.46 12.71
CA GLU A 222 -9.81 15.18 13.45
C GLU A 222 -10.64 14.04 12.84
N ALA A 223 -11.29 14.25 11.67
CA ALA A 223 -12.03 13.16 11.01
C ALA A 223 -11.07 12.14 10.41
N THR A 224 -11.24 10.86 10.75
CA THR A 224 -10.48 9.75 10.13
C THR A 224 -11.14 9.25 8.85
N GLU A 225 -12.44 9.50 8.69
CA GLU A 225 -13.22 9.21 7.49
C GLU A 225 -14.09 10.44 7.20
N ALA A 226 -14.09 10.92 5.96
CA ALA A 226 -14.88 12.07 5.55
C ALA A 226 -15.31 11.97 4.08
N GLU A 227 -16.47 12.53 3.79
CA GLU A 227 -16.91 12.83 2.44
C GLU A 227 -16.68 14.33 2.19
N PHE A 228 -15.75 14.63 1.27
CA PHE A 228 -15.63 15.98 0.72
C PHE A 228 -16.71 16.16 -0.32
N HIS A 229 -17.61 17.08 -0.08
CA HIS A 229 -18.72 17.41 -0.98
C HIS A 229 -18.92 18.92 -0.95
N GLU A 230 -18.42 19.61 -1.98
CA GLU A 230 -18.40 21.07 -2.05
C GLU A 230 -18.83 21.58 -3.42
N HIS A 231 -19.35 22.80 -3.40
CA HIS A 231 -19.59 23.63 -4.57
C HIS A 231 -18.65 24.82 -4.51
N ILE A 232 -17.83 25.01 -5.55
CA ILE A 232 -16.82 26.07 -5.61
C ILE A 232 -17.26 27.12 -6.64
N ASP A 233 -17.49 28.35 -6.14
CA ASP A 233 -17.93 29.48 -6.98
C ASP A 233 -16.82 29.95 -7.92
N VAL A 234 -17.14 30.07 -9.21
CA VAL A 234 -16.25 30.67 -10.22
C VAL A 234 -16.59 32.14 -10.37
N PRO A 235 -15.62 33.07 -10.19
CA PRO A 235 -15.88 34.48 -10.33
C PRO A 235 -16.42 34.85 -11.73
N VAL A 236 -17.37 35.81 -11.82
CA VAL A 236 -17.90 36.33 -13.09
C VAL A 236 -16.83 37.03 -13.94
N SER A 237 -15.69 37.37 -13.33
CA SER A 237 -14.55 38.01 -14.00
C SER A 237 -13.44 37.03 -14.38
N ALA A 238 -13.56 35.75 -14.05
CA ALA A 238 -12.52 34.75 -14.35
C ALA A 238 -12.34 34.64 -15.88
N PRO A 239 -11.10 34.59 -16.40
CA PRO A 239 -10.84 34.26 -17.81
C PRO A 239 -11.42 32.90 -18.17
N VAL A 240 -11.89 32.74 -19.41
CA VAL A 240 -12.31 31.43 -19.93
C VAL A 240 -11.09 30.60 -20.31
N GLY A 241 -11.15 29.32 -20.00
CA GLY A 241 -10.09 28.33 -20.31
C GLY A 241 -9.90 27.31 -19.22
N GLU A 242 -8.81 26.57 -19.31
CA GLU A 242 -8.47 25.48 -18.38
C GLU A 242 -7.85 26.02 -17.09
N TYR A 243 -8.35 25.54 -15.98
CA TYR A 243 -7.83 25.79 -14.64
C TYR A 243 -7.34 24.47 -14.03
N HIS A 244 -6.23 24.56 -13.36
CA HIS A 244 -5.67 23.50 -12.54
C HIS A 244 -6.20 23.62 -11.11
N ILE A 245 -6.64 22.52 -10.55
CA ILE A 245 -7.13 22.42 -9.18
C ILE A 245 -6.27 21.42 -8.43
N LYS A 246 -5.73 21.85 -7.32
CA LYS A 246 -4.95 21.01 -6.42
C LYS A 246 -5.66 20.88 -5.09
N PHE A 247 -5.89 19.65 -4.66
CA PHE A 247 -6.38 19.30 -3.34
C PHE A 247 -5.19 18.83 -2.52
N THR A 248 -4.96 19.46 -1.37
CA THR A 248 -3.93 19.04 -0.40
C THR A 248 -4.60 18.67 0.91
N ILE A 249 -4.43 17.42 1.33
CA ILE A 249 -4.92 16.91 2.61
C ILE A 249 -3.72 16.71 3.51
N THR A 250 -3.74 17.27 4.72
CA THR A 250 -2.72 17.07 5.75
C THR A 250 -3.35 16.42 6.97
N ASP A 251 -2.73 15.38 7.53
CA ASP A 251 -3.19 14.74 8.75
C ASP A 251 -2.59 15.40 10.02
N GLU A 252 -3.01 14.95 11.22
CA GLU A 252 -2.55 15.48 12.50
C GLU A 252 -1.05 15.19 12.79
N GLU A 253 -0.43 14.25 12.07
CA GLU A 253 0.99 13.95 12.16
C GLU A 253 1.83 14.68 11.12
N GLY A 254 1.19 15.43 10.20
CA GLY A 254 1.83 16.24 9.17
C GLY A 254 2.13 15.45 7.88
N ASN A 255 1.57 14.26 7.69
CA ASN A 255 1.61 13.59 6.40
C ASN A 255 0.69 14.32 5.43
N THR A 256 1.08 14.38 4.15
CA THR A 256 0.33 15.09 3.12
C THR A 256 -0.02 14.18 1.95
N PHE A 257 -1.20 14.39 1.39
CA PHE A 257 -1.65 13.78 0.15
C PHE A 257 -2.11 14.88 -0.80
N ASP A 258 -1.55 14.89 -2.01
CA ASP A 258 -1.90 15.81 -3.08
C ASP A 258 -2.68 15.09 -4.18
N TYR A 259 -3.77 15.71 -4.63
CA TYR A 259 -4.52 15.26 -5.79
C TYR A 259 -4.76 16.44 -6.75
N GLU A 260 -4.53 16.23 -8.04
CA GLU A 260 -4.62 17.26 -9.06
C GLU A 260 -5.74 16.94 -10.07
N ALA A 261 -6.50 17.95 -10.44
CA ALA A 261 -7.57 17.88 -11.42
C ALA A 261 -7.60 19.15 -12.29
N HIS A 262 -8.40 19.12 -13.37
CA HIS A 262 -8.58 20.25 -14.27
C HIS A 262 -10.06 20.50 -14.52
N ILE A 263 -10.42 21.77 -14.72
CA ILE A 263 -11.77 22.18 -15.10
C ILE A 263 -11.71 23.25 -16.18
N ASP A 264 -12.62 23.15 -17.15
CA ASP A 264 -12.80 24.18 -18.18
C ASP A 264 -13.81 25.23 -17.75
N VAL A 265 -13.38 26.48 -17.55
CA VAL A 265 -14.28 27.61 -17.38
C VAL A 265 -14.73 28.10 -18.75
N VAL A 266 -16.03 28.07 -19.02
CA VAL A 266 -16.60 28.45 -20.31
C VAL A 266 -17.38 29.77 -20.22
N ALA A 267 -17.55 30.45 -21.35
CA ALA A 267 -18.37 31.70 -21.44
C ALA A 267 -19.87 31.40 -21.20
N PRO A 268 -20.61 32.36 -20.62
CA PRO A 268 -22.06 32.30 -20.45
C PRO A 268 -22.84 32.23 -21.78
#